data_2f84d5cba0e791c44c8e5b671149d57b
#
_entry.id   2f84d5cba0e791c44c8e5b671149d57b
#
_cell.length_a   1.000
_cell.length_b   1.000
_cell.length_c   1.000
_cell.angle_alpha   90.00
_cell.angle_beta   90.00
_cell.angle_gamma   90.00
#
_symmetry.space_group_name_H-M   'P 1'
#
loop_
_entity.id
_entity.type
_entity.pdbx_description
1 polymer ?
#
loop_
_entity_poly.entity_id
_entity_poly.type
_entity_poly.pdbx_seq_one_letter_code
_entity_poly.pdbx_strand_id
1 'polypeptide(L)'
;MTFPHPVSRSTPAAVLTLLLVLLLLSGGCMQPAPQQQKNPSPVTATQMDNSHMTIAYAGSTETTTLLELEVTVTDSAGNAQTRSIGDRFSTTPLKFGATLPLTGSFNGNDHVVVTGYFMDSSKKMMLDTTV
;
A
#
# COMPACT_ATOMS: atom_id res chain seq x y z
N MET A 1 2.35 62.39 58.64
CA MET A 1 2.91 62.59 57.31
C MET A 1 3.23 61.21 56.75
N THR A 2 2.37 60.71 55.87
CA THR A 2 2.46 59.38 55.31
C THR A 2 2.76 59.51 53.82
N PHE A 3 3.91 58.99 53.39
CA PHE A 3 4.30 59.00 51.98
C PHE A 3 3.77 57.73 51.30
N PRO A 4 3.10 57.86 50.14
CA PRO A 4 2.69 56.68 49.38
C PRO A 4 3.85 56.14 48.55
N HIS A 5 4.08 54.83 48.60
CA HIS A 5 5.01 54.09 47.73
C HIS A 5 4.46 53.95 46.32
N PRO A 6 5.26 54.18 45.26
CA PRO A 6 4.82 53.91 43.89
C PRO A 6 4.84 52.37 43.62
N VAL A 7 3.67 51.88 43.23
CA VAL A 7 3.54 50.49 42.71
C VAL A 7 4.11 50.49 41.29
N SER A 8 5.22 49.82 41.09
CA SER A 8 5.79 49.53 39.79
C SER A 8 4.87 48.54 39.02
N ARG A 9 4.16 49.04 38.05
CA ARG A 9 3.45 48.20 37.07
C ARG A 9 4.45 47.65 36.07
N SER A 10 4.91 46.42 36.28
CA SER A 10 5.66 45.69 35.28
C SER A 10 4.75 45.41 34.07
N THR A 11 5.13 45.94 32.93
CA THR A 11 4.40 45.95 31.67
C THR A 11 4.21 44.49 31.14
N PRO A 12 2.98 44.12 30.72
CA PRO A 12 2.69 42.80 30.18
C PRO A 12 3.31 42.54 28.78
N ALA A 13 3.97 43.57 28.21
CA ALA A 13 4.59 43.47 26.87
C ALA A 13 5.75 42.51 26.79
N ALA A 14 6.55 42.31 27.85
CA ALA A 14 7.69 41.40 27.85
C ALA A 14 7.26 39.91 27.87
N VAL A 15 6.14 39.60 28.52
CA VAL A 15 5.60 38.24 28.59
C VAL A 15 4.96 37.85 27.26
N LEU A 16 4.31 38.77 26.56
CA LEU A 16 3.67 38.55 25.27
C LEU A 16 4.72 38.27 24.17
N THR A 17 5.86 39.03 24.20
CA THR A 17 6.96 38.79 23.23
C THR A 17 7.65 37.45 23.45
N LEU A 18 7.82 36.99 24.70
CA LEU A 18 8.41 35.68 25.00
C LEU A 18 7.51 34.54 24.52
N LEU A 19 6.17 34.70 24.69
CA LEU A 19 5.22 33.66 24.22
C LEU A 19 5.16 33.57 22.71
N LEU A 20 5.31 34.68 21.98
CA LEU A 20 5.30 34.73 20.53
C LEU A 20 6.58 34.06 19.94
N VAL A 21 7.72 34.24 20.59
CA VAL A 21 8.99 33.63 20.16
C VAL A 21 8.96 32.11 20.38
N LEU A 22 8.31 31.64 21.46
CA LEU A 22 8.19 30.21 21.74
C LEU A 22 7.29 29.48 20.71
N LEU A 23 6.29 30.15 20.17
CA LEU A 23 5.39 29.62 19.13
C LEU A 23 6.08 29.49 17.75
N LEU A 24 7.11 30.29 17.48
CA LEU A 24 7.84 30.22 16.21
C LEU A 24 8.89 29.10 16.17
N LEU A 25 9.28 28.55 17.33
CA LEU A 25 10.24 27.44 17.42
C LEU A 25 9.61 26.04 17.30
N SER A 26 8.28 25.95 17.31
CA SER A 26 7.53 24.71 17.12
C SER A 26 7.20 24.40 15.64
N GLY A 27 7.85 25.07 14.69
CA GLY A 27 7.88 24.67 13.29
C GLY A 27 8.63 23.36 13.14
N GLY A 28 8.01 22.24 13.58
CA GLY A 28 8.48 20.91 13.31
C GLY A 28 8.61 20.74 11.79
N CYS A 29 9.82 20.50 11.31
CA CYS A 29 10.05 19.99 9.97
C CYS A 29 9.21 18.72 9.85
N MET A 30 8.05 18.78 9.17
CA MET A 30 7.43 17.61 8.60
C MET A 30 8.43 17.09 7.56
N GLN A 31 9.33 16.19 7.97
CA GLN A 31 10.05 15.36 7.03
C GLN A 31 8.96 14.62 6.24
N PRO A 32 8.91 14.77 4.89
CA PRO A 32 8.08 13.90 4.10
C PRO A 32 8.46 12.47 4.48
N ALA A 33 7.47 11.67 4.86
CA ALA A 33 7.67 10.26 5.13
C ALA A 33 8.44 9.68 3.93
N PRO A 34 9.49 8.85 4.15
CA PRO A 34 10.21 8.23 3.06
C PRO A 34 9.16 7.54 2.19
N GLN A 35 9.01 8.05 0.96
CA GLN A 35 8.20 7.36 -0.04
C GLN A 35 8.90 6.03 -0.23
N GLN A 36 8.34 4.96 0.34
CA GLN A 36 8.73 3.61 -0.02
C GLN A 36 8.58 3.56 -1.54
N GLN A 37 9.71 3.51 -2.21
CA GLN A 37 9.79 3.23 -3.64
C GLN A 37 9.12 1.86 -3.79
N LYS A 38 7.82 1.88 -4.11
CA LYS A 38 7.03 0.68 -4.33
C LYS A 38 7.63 0.06 -5.58
N ASN A 39 8.51 -0.92 -5.40
CA ASN A 39 8.98 -1.74 -6.50
C ASN A 39 7.73 -2.20 -7.25
N PRO A 40 7.69 -2.08 -8.58
CA PRO A 40 6.54 -2.51 -9.34
C PRO A 40 6.21 -3.94 -8.93
N SER A 41 4.94 -4.19 -8.61
CA SER A 41 4.50 -5.54 -8.27
C SER A 41 4.86 -6.48 -9.43
N PRO A 42 5.45 -7.66 -9.15
CA PRO A 42 5.73 -8.63 -10.21
C PRO A 42 4.45 -9.23 -10.80
N VAL A 43 3.29 -8.89 -10.24
CA VAL A 43 1.96 -9.31 -10.69
C VAL A 43 1.10 -8.09 -10.93
N THR A 44 0.36 -8.09 -12.03
CA THR A 44 -0.62 -7.06 -12.36
C THR A 44 -1.97 -7.68 -12.67
N ALA A 45 -3.04 -6.97 -12.32
CA ALA A 45 -4.41 -7.28 -12.70
C ALA A 45 -4.91 -6.16 -13.62
N THR A 46 -5.50 -6.53 -14.76
CA THR A 46 -6.03 -5.58 -15.73
C THR A 46 -7.42 -6.03 -16.16
N GLN A 47 -8.41 -5.22 -15.88
CA GLN A 47 -9.76 -5.41 -16.43
C GLN A 47 -9.74 -4.98 -17.92
N MET A 48 -10.14 -5.88 -18.81
CA MET A 48 -10.19 -5.65 -20.24
C MET A 48 -11.56 -5.10 -20.67
N ASP A 49 -12.62 -5.66 -20.09
CA ASP A 49 -14.01 -5.25 -20.25
C ASP A 49 -14.85 -5.79 -19.07
N ASN A 50 -16.17 -5.61 -19.12
CA ASN A 50 -17.09 -6.04 -18.06
C ASN A 50 -17.18 -7.58 -17.88
N SER A 51 -16.56 -8.35 -18.76
CA SER A 51 -16.59 -9.82 -18.75
C SER A 51 -15.22 -10.46 -18.68
N HIS A 52 -14.15 -9.70 -18.89
CA HIS A 52 -12.80 -10.22 -19.01
C HIS A 52 -11.81 -9.43 -18.16
N MET A 53 -10.98 -10.16 -17.44
CA MET A 53 -9.84 -9.65 -16.69
C MET A 53 -8.61 -10.51 -17.00
N THR A 54 -7.43 -9.93 -16.98
CA THR A 54 -6.17 -10.67 -17.14
C THR A 54 -5.26 -10.39 -15.97
N ILE A 55 -4.74 -11.47 -15.39
CA ILE A 55 -3.64 -11.42 -14.42
C ILE A 55 -2.36 -11.74 -15.17
N ALA A 56 -1.34 -10.90 -15.03
CA ALA A 56 -0.05 -11.11 -15.67
C ALA A 56 1.08 -11.17 -14.64
N TYR A 57 1.96 -12.14 -14.79
CA TYR A 57 3.15 -12.33 -13.97
C TYR A 57 4.39 -11.91 -14.74
N ALA A 58 4.93 -10.74 -14.44
CA ALA A 58 6.15 -10.22 -15.06
C ALA A 58 7.43 -10.84 -14.45
N GLY A 59 7.33 -11.36 -13.24
CA GLY A 59 8.48 -11.87 -12.48
C GLY A 59 9.34 -10.76 -11.88
N SER A 60 10.24 -11.18 -10.99
CA SER A 60 11.29 -10.36 -10.41
C SER A 60 12.39 -11.27 -9.87
N THR A 61 13.53 -10.69 -9.48
CA THR A 61 14.63 -11.44 -8.85
C THR A 61 14.21 -12.10 -7.54
N GLU A 62 13.22 -11.56 -6.85
CA GLU A 62 12.68 -12.11 -5.59
C GLU A 62 11.69 -13.27 -5.81
N THR A 63 11.28 -13.51 -7.04
CA THR A 63 10.25 -14.51 -7.38
C THR A 63 10.81 -15.70 -8.19
N THR A 64 12.12 -15.89 -8.20
CA THR A 64 12.78 -16.96 -8.95
C THR A 64 12.43 -18.37 -8.47
N THR A 65 11.94 -18.52 -7.25
CA THR A 65 11.49 -19.78 -6.65
C THR A 65 9.97 -19.89 -6.53
N LEU A 66 9.22 -19.01 -7.18
CA LEU A 66 7.76 -19.02 -7.18
C LEU A 66 7.25 -20.20 -7.99
N LEU A 67 6.35 -20.99 -7.41
CA LEU A 67 5.75 -22.18 -8.03
C LEU A 67 4.35 -21.92 -8.55
N GLU A 68 3.54 -21.20 -7.77
CA GLU A 68 2.13 -20.95 -8.08
C GLU A 68 1.73 -19.55 -7.64
N LEU A 69 0.85 -18.94 -8.42
CA LEU A 69 0.06 -17.77 -8.04
C LEU A 69 -1.40 -18.20 -7.91
N GLU A 70 -1.94 -18.11 -6.71
CA GLU A 70 -3.36 -18.27 -6.43
C GLU A 70 -4.01 -16.89 -6.50
N VAL A 71 -4.99 -16.76 -7.38
CA VAL A 71 -5.71 -15.52 -7.66
C VAL A 71 -7.13 -15.65 -7.16
N THR A 72 -7.55 -14.77 -6.27
CA THR A 72 -8.94 -14.63 -5.84
C THR A 72 -9.46 -13.28 -6.30
N VAL A 73 -10.54 -13.29 -7.06
CA VAL A 73 -11.26 -12.08 -7.48
C VAL A 73 -12.62 -12.09 -6.82
N THR A 74 -12.95 -11.02 -6.13
CA THR A 74 -14.27 -10.79 -5.53
C THR A 74 -14.92 -9.63 -6.26
N ASP A 75 -16.07 -9.90 -6.90
CA ASP A 75 -16.81 -8.88 -7.62
C ASP A 75 -17.52 -7.88 -6.70
N SER A 76 -18.04 -6.81 -7.24
CA SER A 76 -18.76 -5.77 -6.51
C SER A 76 -20.04 -6.26 -5.82
N ALA A 77 -20.55 -7.44 -6.20
CA ALA A 77 -21.70 -8.11 -5.56
C ALA A 77 -21.26 -9.06 -4.43
N GLY A 78 -19.94 -9.25 -4.22
CA GLY A 78 -19.39 -10.12 -3.19
C GLY A 78 -19.20 -11.57 -3.63
N ASN A 79 -19.38 -11.91 -4.93
CA ASN A 79 -19.10 -13.25 -5.41
C ASN A 79 -17.58 -13.40 -5.64
N ALA A 80 -17.01 -14.47 -5.09
CA ALA A 80 -15.58 -14.74 -5.21
C ALA A 80 -15.32 -15.92 -6.16
N GLN A 81 -14.30 -15.79 -7.00
CA GLN A 81 -13.74 -16.87 -7.78
C GLN A 81 -12.24 -16.99 -7.53
N THR A 82 -11.76 -18.22 -7.44
CA THR A 82 -10.33 -18.51 -7.27
C THR A 82 -9.81 -19.33 -8.43
N ARG A 83 -8.64 -18.97 -8.95
CA ARG A 83 -7.91 -19.64 -10.03
C ARG A 83 -6.42 -19.59 -9.73
N SER A 84 -5.64 -20.46 -10.39
CA SER A 84 -4.19 -20.49 -10.21
C SER A 84 -3.43 -20.45 -11.53
N ILE A 85 -2.21 -19.91 -11.47
CA ILE A 85 -1.17 -20.03 -12.49
C ILE A 85 -0.05 -20.86 -11.88
N GLY A 86 0.36 -21.95 -12.52
CA GLY A 86 1.37 -22.85 -12.01
C GLY A 86 0.80 -23.92 -11.09
N ASP A 87 1.68 -24.58 -10.35
CA ASP A 87 1.33 -25.66 -9.43
C ASP A 87 2.29 -25.65 -8.23
N ARG A 88 1.75 -25.51 -7.02
CA ARG A 88 2.53 -25.45 -5.76
C ARG A 88 3.27 -26.75 -5.43
N PHE A 89 2.93 -27.84 -6.09
CA PHE A 89 3.61 -29.13 -5.96
C PHE A 89 4.67 -29.37 -7.05
N SER A 90 4.82 -28.41 -7.97
CA SER A 90 5.85 -28.46 -9.01
C SER A 90 7.24 -28.37 -8.41
N THR A 91 8.22 -28.97 -9.07
CA THR A 91 9.65 -28.77 -8.80
C THR A 91 10.29 -27.70 -9.69
N THR A 92 9.50 -27.14 -10.60
CA THR A 92 9.96 -26.14 -11.56
C THR A 92 9.28 -24.80 -11.28
N PRO A 93 10.04 -23.71 -11.13
CA PRO A 93 9.48 -22.39 -10.91
C PRO A 93 8.57 -21.92 -12.05
N LEU A 94 7.60 -21.09 -11.69
CA LEU A 94 6.69 -20.45 -12.64
C LEU A 94 7.47 -19.55 -13.61
N LYS A 95 7.19 -19.69 -14.89
CA LYS A 95 7.86 -18.91 -15.94
C LYS A 95 7.40 -17.47 -15.94
N PHE A 96 8.33 -16.56 -16.11
CA PHE A 96 8.04 -15.15 -16.36
C PHE A 96 7.20 -14.97 -17.62
N GLY A 97 6.29 -14.01 -17.59
CA GLY A 97 5.35 -13.76 -18.69
C GLY A 97 4.11 -14.66 -18.68
N ALA A 98 3.92 -15.51 -17.65
CA ALA A 98 2.70 -16.28 -17.52
C ALA A 98 1.49 -15.35 -17.31
N THR A 99 0.36 -15.70 -17.95
CA THR A 99 -0.89 -14.94 -17.87
C THR A 99 -2.06 -15.85 -17.53
N LEU A 100 -3.06 -15.31 -16.84
CA LEU A 100 -4.31 -15.98 -16.52
C LEU A 100 -5.48 -15.11 -17.00
N PRO A 101 -6.15 -15.49 -18.07
CA PRO A 101 -7.40 -14.86 -18.45
C PRO A 101 -8.51 -15.35 -17.51
N LEU A 102 -9.31 -14.42 -17.02
CA LEU A 102 -10.48 -14.66 -16.20
C LEU A 102 -11.72 -14.18 -16.92
N THR A 103 -12.80 -14.93 -16.81
CA THR A 103 -14.13 -14.54 -17.28
C THR A 103 -15.07 -14.44 -16.09
N GLY A 104 -15.92 -13.42 -16.09
CA GLY A 104 -16.84 -13.17 -14.98
C GLY A 104 -17.68 -11.92 -15.21
N SER A 105 -18.23 -11.37 -14.15
CA SER A 105 -18.89 -10.08 -14.18
C SER A 105 -17.99 -9.07 -13.49
N PHE A 106 -17.32 -8.24 -14.26
CA PHE A 106 -16.37 -7.24 -13.78
C PHE A 106 -16.91 -5.84 -14.10
N ASN A 107 -17.48 -5.19 -13.12
CA ASN A 107 -18.16 -3.89 -13.29
C ASN A 107 -17.41 -2.72 -12.68
N GLY A 108 -16.10 -2.90 -12.39
CA GLY A 108 -15.29 -1.99 -11.60
C GLY A 108 -15.50 -2.20 -10.09
N ASN A 109 -14.50 -1.79 -9.32
CA ASN A 109 -14.40 -2.08 -7.88
C ASN A 109 -14.33 -3.59 -7.56
N ASP A 110 -13.81 -4.37 -8.48
CA ASP A 110 -13.54 -5.79 -8.26
C ASP A 110 -12.24 -5.95 -7.47
N HIS A 111 -12.29 -6.64 -6.33
CA HIS A 111 -11.14 -6.81 -5.45
C HIS A 111 -10.32 -8.02 -5.87
N VAL A 112 -9.05 -7.82 -6.16
CA VAL A 112 -8.13 -8.86 -6.63
C VAL A 112 -7.03 -9.07 -5.58
N VAL A 113 -6.94 -10.29 -5.07
CA VAL A 113 -5.87 -10.74 -4.18
C VAL A 113 -5.09 -11.85 -4.86
N VAL A 114 -3.76 -11.72 -4.90
CA VAL A 114 -2.88 -12.75 -5.45
C VAL A 114 -1.88 -13.19 -4.39
N THR A 115 -1.85 -14.50 -4.12
CA THR A 115 -0.91 -15.12 -3.19
C THR A 115 0.07 -15.99 -3.96
N GLY A 116 1.37 -15.77 -3.76
CA GLY A 116 2.44 -16.59 -4.31
C GLY A 116 2.83 -17.71 -3.35
N TYR A 117 3.07 -18.91 -3.89
CA TYR A 117 3.59 -20.07 -3.19
C TYR A 117 4.98 -20.41 -3.73
N PHE A 118 5.94 -20.60 -2.84
CA PHE A 118 7.36 -20.72 -3.16
C PHE A 118 7.91 -22.12 -2.84
N MET A 119 9.06 -22.46 -3.43
CA MET A 119 9.73 -23.77 -3.26
C MET A 119 10.09 -24.08 -1.80
N ASP A 120 10.32 -23.07 -0.97
CA ASP A 120 10.61 -23.21 0.47
C ASP A 120 9.35 -23.39 1.33
N SER A 121 8.22 -23.64 0.69
CA SER A 121 6.89 -23.74 1.32
C SER A 121 6.38 -22.43 1.94
N SER A 122 7.05 -21.32 1.71
CA SER A 122 6.54 -20.00 2.11
C SER A 122 5.42 -19.56 1.20
N LYS A 123 4.57 -18.67 1.71
CA LYS A 123 3.55 -17.97 0.94
C LYS A 123 3.62 -16.47 1.21
N LYS A 124 3.41 -15.68 0.17
CA LYS A 124 3.47 -14.21 0.24
C LYS A 124 2.33 -13.60 -0.57
N MET A 125 1.69 -12.57 -0.02
CA MET A 125 0.77 -11.73 -0.80
C MET A 125 1.58 -10.95 -1.84
N MET A 126 1.25 -11.14 -3.11
CA MET A 126 1.94 -10.56 -4.26
C MET A 126 1.20 -9.34 -4.81
N LEU A 127 -0.12 -9.33 -4.71
CA LEU A 127 -0.98 -8.24 -5.14
C LEU A 127 -2.22 -8.20 -4.26
N ASP A 128 -2.63 -7.00 -3.90
CA ASP A 128 -3.90 -6.68 -3.26
C ASP A 128 -4.35 -5.34 -3.84
N THR A 129 -5.38 -5.37 -4.67
CA THR A 129 -5.81 -4.19 -5.42
C THR A 129 -7.29 -4.26 -5.77
N THR A 130 -7.85 -3.12 -6.11
CA THR A 130 -9.18 -3.00 -6.72
C THR A 130 -9.02 -2.49 -8.16
N VAL A 131 -9.72 -3.08 -9.09
CA VAL A 131 -9.69 -2.76 -10.52
C VAL A 131 -11.07 -2.38 -11.03
#